data_b3035c4677acfb26b0c999edfbd345e9
#
_entry.id   b3035c4677acfb26b0c999edfbd345e9
#
_cell.length_a   1.000
_cell.length_b   1.000
_cell.length_c   1.000
_cell.angle_alpha   90.00
_cell.angle_beta   90.00
_cell.angle_gamma   90.00
#
_symmetry.space_group_name_H-M   'P 1'
#
loop_
_entity.id
_entity.type
_entity.pdbx_description
1 polymer ?
#
loop_
_entity_poly.entity_id
_entity_poly.type
_entity_poly.pdbx_seq_one_letter_code
_entity_poly.pdbx_strand_id
1 'polypeptide(L)'
;MTIRALNIALRTAHIGAMGVLLGGHAFDVPPERLKLSLGLTIGTGVALAAVEAGPRLLWFHQGRGLMTMAKLALLCAVPLAWEYRLPILLAVIVLGSVGSHMSARYRYYSVIYREVIPDACGPGGKRAREDGPE
;
A
#
# COMPACT_ATOMS: atom_id res chain seq x y z
N MET A 1 11.00 10.82 -17.01
CA MET A 1 10.98 9.85 -15.91
C MET A 1 9.84 8.86 -16.18
N THR A 2 10.13 7.58 -16.26
CA THR A 2 9.09 6.58 -16.53
C THR A 2 8.25 6.33 -15.28
N ILE A 3 6.97 5.98 -15.41
CA ILE A 3 6.06 5.64 -14.29
C ILE A 3 6.67 4.55 -13.39
N ARG A 4 7.40 3.61 -14.00
CA ARG A 4 8.11 2.56 -13.27
C ARG A 4 9.22 3.12 -12.37
N ALA A 5 10.02 4.06 -12.86
CA ALA A 5 11.08 4.70 -12.08
C ALA A 5 10.50 5.53 -10.92
N LEU A 6 9.42 6.26 -11.17
CA LEU A 6 8.70 7.00 -10.13
C LEU A 6 8.18 6.07 -9.03
N ASN A 7 7.57 4.94 -9.40
CA ASN A 7 7.06 3.96 -8.44
C ASN A 7 8.18 3.39 -7.56
N ILE A 8 9.33 3.05 -8.17
CA ILE A 8 10.51 2.56 -7.42
C ILE A 8 11.01 3.63 -6.45
N ALA A 9 11.16 4.87 -6.90
CA ALA A 9 11.63 5.98 -6.06
C ALA A 9 10.68 6.24 -4.88
N LEU A 10 9.36 6.28 -5.12
CA LEU A 10 8.35 6.45 -4.08
C LEU A 10 8.36 5.30 -3.07
N ARG A 11 8.50 4.05 -3.52
CA ARG A 11 8.61 2.89 -2.62
C ARG A 11 9.86 2.95 -1.76
N THR A 12 11.00 3.32 -2.34
CA THR A 12 12.26 3.47 -1.60
C THR A 12 12.13 4.57 -0.55
N ALA A 13 11.59 5.73 -0.92
CA ALA A 13 11.36 6.83 0.01
C ALA A 13 10.39 6.44 1.13
N HIS A 14 9.31 5.73 0.81
CA HIS A 14 8.32 5.25 1.78
C HIS A 14 8.94 4.28 2.80
N ILE A 15 9.71 3.29 2.32
CA ILE A 15 10.38 2.32 3.18
C ILE A 15 11.40 3.02 4.08
N GLY A 16 12.19 3.96 3.53
CA GLY A 16 13.14 4.75 4.30
C GLY A 16 12.48 5.59 5.39
N ALA A 17 11.43 6.34 5.04
CA ALA A 17 10.68 7.15 6.00
C ALA A 17 10.04 6.29 7.10
N MET A 18 9.46 5.14 6.73
CA MET A 18 8.87 4.19 7.69
C MET A 18 9.92 3.58 8.62
N GLY A 19 11.11 3.26 8.11
CA GLY A 19 12.23 2.75 8.90
C GLY A 19 12.71 3.77 9.94
N VAL A 20 12.84 5.03 9.56
CA VAL A 20 13.20 6.13 10.47
C VAL A 20 12.10 6.34 11.52
N LEU A 21 10.83 6.31 11.11
CA LEU A 21 9.70 6.46 12.00
C LEU A 21 9.66 5.34 13.04
N LEU A 22 9.75 4.08 12.62
CA LEU A 22 9.75 2.92 13.51
C LEU A 22 10.95 2.95 14.46
N GLY A 23 12.16 3.16 13.93
CA GLY A 23 13.39 3.26 14.73
C GLY A 23 13.33 4.39 15.74
N GLY A 24 12.83 5.55 15.33
CA GLY A 24 12.64 6.69 16.22
C GLY A 24 11.70 6.38 17.40
N HIS A 25 10.58 5.71 17.13
CA HIS A 25 9.67 5.27 18.21
C HIS A 25 10.26 4.14 19.07
N ALA A 26 11.03 3.23 18.48
CA ALA A 26 11.67 2.15 19.21
C ALA A 26 12.77 2.63 20.17
N PHE A 27 13.45 3.72 19.82
CA PHE A 27 14.52 4.33 20.63
C PHE A 27 14.06 5.57 21.42
N ASP A 28 12.76 5.77 21.59
CA ASP A 28 12.16 6.86 22.34
C ASP A 28 12.64 8.28 21.92
N VAL A 29 12.84 8.47 20.61
CA VAL A 29 13.15 9.79 20.06
C VAL A 29 11.93 10.71 20.27
N PRO A 30 12.15 11.99 20.70
CA PRO A 30 11.06 12.92 20.93
C PRO A 30 10.11 13.05 19.74
N PRO A 31 8.78 13.06 19.96
CA PRO A 31 7.77 13.08 18.90
C PRO A 31 7.93 14.21 17.90
N GLU A 32 8.43 15.36 18.37
CA GLU A 32 8.63 16.56 17.55
C GLU A 32 9.61 16.30 16.40
N ARG A 33 10.63 15.47 16.63
CA ARG A 33 11.62 15.08 15.61
C ARG A 33 11.08 14.05 14.63
N LEU A 34 10.04 13.32 15.01
CA LEU A 34 9.43 12.26 14.19
C LEU A 34 8.28 12.76 13.29
N LYS A 35 7.80 13.99 13.50
CA LYS A 35 6.72 14.57 12.69
C LYS A 35 7.02 14.58 11.20
N LEU A 36 8.25 14.91 10.84
CA LEU A 36 8.67 14.88 9.43
C LEU A 36 8.63 13.46 8.85
N SER A 37 9.17 12.47 9.58
CA SER A 37 9.15 11.06 9.14
C SER A 37 7.74 10.52 9.02
N LEU A 38 6.84 10.88 9.95
CA LEU A 38 5.42 10.53 9.88
C LEU A 38 4.77 11.16 8.64
N GLY A 39 4.98 12.45 8.42
CA GLY A 39 4.44 13.16 7.26
C GLY A 39 4.94 12.57 5.93
N LEU A 40 6.24 12.25 5.84
CA LEU A 40 6.83 11.60 4.67
C LEU A 40 6.27 10.19 4.46
N THR A 41 6.10 9.41 5.54
CA THR A 41 5.51 8.07 5.46
C THR A 41 4.08 8.12 4.94
N ILE A 42 3.25 9.02 5.47
CA ILE A 42 1.87 9.18 5.02
C ILE A 42 1.85 9.72 3.58
N GLY A 43 2.59 10.77 3.28
CA GLY A 43 2.61 11.41 1.97
C GLY A 43 3.09 10.48 0.86
N THR A 44 4.18 9.74 1.08
CA THR A 44 4.66 8.74 0.11
C THR A 44 3.71 7.55 -0.02
N GLY A 45 3.05 7.15 1.08
CA GLY A 45 2.03 6.10 1.07
C GLY A 45 0.80 6.49 0.24
N VAL A 46 0.32 7.72 0.40
CA VAL A 46 -0.79 8.26 -0.40
C VAL A 46 -0.38 8.39 -1.87
N ALA A 47 0.83 8.89 -2.16
CA ALA A 47 1.33 9.00 -3.52
C ALA A 47 1.44 7.62 -4.20
N LEU A 48 1.93 6.60 -3.50
CA LEU A 48 1.96 5.22 -3.99
C LEU A 48 0.55 4.69 -4.26
N ALA A 49 -0.38 4.92 -3.33
CA ALA A 49 -1.77 4.52 -3.50
C ALA A 49 -2.39 5.19 -4.73
N ALA A 50 -2.13 6.47 -4.96
CA ALA A 50 -2.62 7.20 -6.12
C ALA A 50 -2.04 6.65 -7.45
N VAL A 51 -0.73 6.35 -7.47
CA VAL A 51 -0.08 5.74 -8.65
C VAL A 51 -0.62 4.34 -8.93
N GLU A 52 -0.90 3.54 -7.89
CA GLU A 52 -1.43 2.18 -8.02
C GLU A 52 -2.93 2.15 -8.33
N ALA A 53 -3.70 3.10 -7.80
CA ALA A 53 -5.15 3.19 -8.05
C ALA A 53 -5.44 3.55 -9.51
N GLY A 54 -4.60 4.38 -10.12
CA GLY A 54 -4.85 4.90 -11.45
C GLY A 54 -6.20 5.64 -11.52
N PRO A 55 -6.80 5.78 -12.71
CA PRO A 55 -8.08 6.48 -12.88
C PRO A 55 -9.32 5.68 -12.43
N ARG A 56 -9.14 4.46 -11.93
CA ARG A 56 -10.26 3.55 -11.61
C ARG A 56 -10.49 3.46 -10.10
N LEU A 57 -11.68 3.85 -9.66
CA LEU A 57 -12.16 3.71 -8.27
C LEU A 57 -12.29 2.24 -7.80
N LEU A 58 -12.29 1.28 -8.72
CA LEU A 58 -12.31 -0.15 -8.44
C LEU A 58 -11.15 -0.61 -7.53
N TRP A 59 -10.01 0.09 -7.57
CA TRP A 59 -8.85 -0.18 -6.72
C TRP A 59 -9.19 -0.16 -5.22
N PHE A 60 -10.06 0.76 -4.79
CA PHE A 60 -10.46 0.87 -3.38
C PHE A 60 -11.23 -0.34 -2.86
N HIS A 61 -11.91 -1.07 -3.73
CA HIS A 61 -12.69 -2.26 -3.40
C HIS A 61 -11.91 -3.57 -3.62
N GLN A 62 -10.72 -3.50 -4.16
CA GLN A 62 -9.81 -4.64 -4.31
C GLN A 62 -9.02 -4.87 -3.03
N GLY A 63 -8.59 -6.11 -2.78
CA GLY A 63 -7.84 -6.49 -1.59
C GLY A 63 -6.60 -5.61 -1.34
N ARG A 64 -5.89 -5.20 -2.41
CA ARG A 64 -4.74 -4.29 -2.32
C ARG A 64 -5.10 -2.88 -1.81
N GLY A 65 -6.21 -2.34 -2.26
CA GLY A 65 -6.70 -1.02 -1.80
C GLY A 65 -7.15 -1.07 -0.36
N LEU A 66 -7.91 -2.10 0.01
CA LEU A 66 -8.37 -2.31 1.38
C LEU A 66 -7.19 -2.43 2.38
N MET A 67 -6.15 -3.19 2.01
CA MET A 67 -4.93 -3.29 2.82
C MET A 67 -4.20 -1.95 2.95
N THR A 68 -4.21 -1.12 1.91
CA THR A 68 -3.60 0.22 1.96
C THR A 68 -4.41 1.16 2.86
N MET A 69 -5.73 1.12 2.79
CA MET A 69 -6.60 1.89 3.68
C MET A 69 -6.43 1.47 5.13
N ALA A 70 -6.35 0.19 5.42
CA ALA A 70 -6.09 -0.33 6.77
C ALA A 70 -4.74 0.19 7.32
N LYS A 71 -3.67 0.19 6.52
CA LYS A 71 -2.37 0.75 6.92
C LYS A 71 -2.44 2.24 7.21
N LEU A 72 -3.13 3.01 6.37
CA LEU A 72 -3.30 4.45 6.58
C LEU A 72 -4.11 4.75 7.85
N ALA A 73 -5.19 4.00 8.09
CA ALA A 73 -5.99 4.13 9.30
C ALA A 73 -5.15 3.84 10.56
N LEU A 74 -4.32 2.79 10.54
CA LEU A 74 -3.41 2.47 11.64
C LEU A 74 -2.37 3.57 11.85
N LEU A 75 -1.77 4.14 10.79
CA LEU A 75 -0.84 5.26 10.91
C LEU A 75 -1.50 6.50 11.52
N CYS A 76 -2.74 6.80 11.15
CA CYS A 76 -3.51 7.90 11.75
C CYS A 76 -3.88 7.62 13.21
N ALA A 77 -3.96 6.35 13.63
CA ALA A 77 -4.21 5.98 15.02
C ALA A 77 -2.98 6.15 15.93
N VAL A 78 -1.76 6.19 15.38
CA VAL A 78 -0.52 6.33 16.18
C VAL A 78 -0.55 7.53 17.13
N PRO A 79 -0.90 8.77 16.72
CA PRO A 79 -0.95 9.91 17.64
C PRO A 79 -2.09 9.83 18.65
N LEU A 80 -3.14 9.07 18.37
CA LEU A 80 -4.31 8.89 19.24
C LEU A 80 -4.07 7.85 20.32
N ALA A 81 -3.28 6.82 20.01
CA ALA A 81 -2.97 5.69 20.90
C ALA A 81 -1.45 5.60 21.12
N TRP A 82 -0.89 6.65 21.72
CA TRP A 82 0.55 6.81 21.87
C TRP A 82 1.25 5.65 22.59
N GLU A 83 0.62 5.07 23.58
CA GLU A 83 1.16 3.92 24.35
C GLU A 83 1.31 2.67 23.46
N TYR A 84 0.47 2.54 22.45
CA TYR A 84 0.47 1.40 21.50
C TYR A 84 1.19 1.71 20.18
N ARG A 85 1.98 2.79 20.11
CA ARG A 85 2.67 3.24 18.89
C ARG A 85 3.52 2.15 18.24
N LEU A 86 4.31 1.42 19.02
CA LEU A 86 5.17 0.35 18.49
C LEU A 86 4.38 -0.83 17.92
N PRO A 87 3.44 -1.46 18.66
CA PRO A 87 2.63 -2.53 18.10
C PRO A 87 1.80 -2.09 16.90
N ILE A 88 1.31 -0.85 16.84
CA ILE A 88 0.59 -0.32 15.67
C ILE A 88 1.53 -0.24 14.46
N LEU A 89 2.73 0.31 14.61
CA LEU A 89 3.71 0.42 13.54
C LEU A 89 4.17 -0.97 13.06
N LEU A 90 4.37 -1.92 13.97
CA LEU A 90 4.68 -3.31 13.61
C LEU A 90 3.53 -3.95 12.84
N ALA A 91 2.29 -3.73 13.24
CA ALA A 91 1.12 -4.21 12.49
C ALA A 91 1.07 -3.62 11.07
N VAL A 92 1.41 -2.35 10.88
CA VAL A 92 1.52 -1.72 9.56
C VAL A 92 2.57 -2.41 8.70
N ILE A 93 3.73 -2.77 9.25
CA ILE A 93 4.79 -3.50 8.53
C ILE A 93 4.31 -4.91 8.16
N VAL A 94 3.70 -5.63 9.09
CA VAL A 94 3.16 -6.98 8.84
C VAL A 94 2.11 -6.93 7.72
N LEU A 95 1.16 -5.99 7.77
CA LEU A 95 0.18 -5.79 6.70
C LEU A 95 0.83 -5.43 5.36
N GLY A 96 1.91 -4.64 5.40
CA GLY A 96 2.70 -4.31 4.21
C GLY A 96 3.37 -5.55 3.62
N SER A 97 3.97 -6.38 4.45
CA SER A 97 4.61 -7.64 4.05
C SER A 97 3.61 -8.63 3.48
N VAL A 98 2.52 -8.90 4.20
CA VAL A 98 1.44 -9.80 3.74
C VAL A 98 0.86 -9.31 2.42
N GLY A 99 0.58 -7.99 2.30
CA GLY A 99 0.07 -7.40 1.07
C GLY A 99 1.01 -7.55 -0.13
N SER A 100 2.33 -7.54 0.11
CA SER A 100 3.35 -7.72 -0.95
C SER A 100 3.41 -9.17 -1.45
N HIS A 101 3.19 -10.14 -0.56
CA HIS A 101 3.23 -11.57 -0.86
C HIS A 101 1.85 -12.18 -1.18
N MET A 102 0.81 -11.37 -1.16
CA MET A 102 -0.55 -11.79 -1.49
C MET A 102 -0.63 -12.30 -2.93
N SER A 103 -1.21 -13.49 -3.12
CA SER A 103 -1.42 -14.05 -4.45
C SER A 103 -2.34 -13.16 -5.29
N ALA A 104 -2.19 -13.21 -6.62
CA ALA A 104 -2.96 -12.38 -7.55
C ALA A 104 -4.48 -12.54 -7.35
N ARG A 105 -4.94 -13.74 -6.99
CA ARG A 105 -6.35 -14.04 -6.73
C ARG A 105 -6.94 -13.15 -5.64
N TYR A 106 -6.25 -12.99 -4.50
CA TYR A 106 -6.72 -12.14 -3.41
C TYR A 106 -6.45 -10.65 -3.64
N ARG A 107 -5.36 -10.34 -4.35
CA ARG A 107 -4.97 -8.96 -4.68
C ARG A 107 -6.03 -8.27 -5.56
N TYR A 108 -6.61 -8.99 -6.52
CA TYR A 108 -7.59 -8.49 -7.47
C TYR A 108 -9.03 -8.88 -7.13
N TYR A 109 -9.23 -9.54 -5.96
CA TYR A 109 -10.57 -9.88 -5.50
C TYR A 109 -11.31 -8.61 -5.07
N SER A 110 -12.44 -8.33 -5.72
CA SER A 110 -13.32 -7.25 -5.33
C SER A 110 -14.30 -7.72 -4.27
N VAL A 111 -14.27 -7.06 -3.11
CA VAL A 111 -15.17 -7.38 -1.99
C VAL A 111 -16.61 -7.05 -2.32
N ILE A 112 -16.87 -6.04 -3.16
CA ILE A 112 -18.22 -5.61 -3.52
C ILE A 112 -18.82 -6.54 -4.58
N TYR A 113 -18.06 -6.83 -5.64
CA TYR A 113 -18.55 -7.66 -6.75
C TYR A 113 -18.39 -9.17 -6.50
N ARG A 114 -17.69 -9.55 -5.42
CA ARG A 114 -17.38 -10.94 -5.04
C ARG A 114 -16.71 -11.77 -6.14
N GLU A 115 -16.00 -11.12 -7.04
CA GLU A 115 -15.26 -11.77 -8.13
C GLU A 115 -13.86 -11.16 -8.30
N VAL A 116 -12.98 -11.91 -8.96
CA VAL A 116 -11.63 -11.46 -9.31
C VAL A 116 -11.73 -10.62 -10.57
N ILE A 117 -11.53 -9.30 -10.45
CA ILE A 117 -11.50 -8.38 -11.58
C ILE A 117 -10.03 -8.09 -11.91
N PRO A 118 -9.44 -8.74 -12.94
CA PRO A 118 -8.08 -8.42 -13.37
C PRO A 118 -8.03 -6.97 -13.87
N ASP A 119 -6.88 -6.32 -13.70
CA ASP A 119 -6.65 -5.03 -14.35
C ASP A 119 -6.75 -5.24 -15.86
N ALA A 120 -7.87 -4.91 -16.45
CA ALA A 120 -8.04 -4.94 -17.88
C ALA A 120 -7.09 -3.94 -18.52
N CYS A 121 -6.16 -4.43 -19.34
CA CYS A 121 -5.23 -3.71 -20.19
C CYS A 121 -4.04 -2.99 -19.52
N GLY A 122 -3.02 -3.80 -19.14
CA GLY A 122 -1.65 -3.38 -19.45
C GLY A 122 -1.35 -3.67 -20.94
N PRO A 123 -0.45 -2.93 -21.62
CA PRO A 123 -0.06 -3.21 -23.00
C PRO A 123 0.71 -4.55 -23.04
N GLY A 124 0.03 -5.63 -23.33
CA GLY A 124 0.57 -6.99 -23.36
C GLY A 124 -0.42 -8.09 -22.95
N GLY A 125 -1.70 -7.75 -22.74
CA GLY A 125 -2.74 -8.75 -22.52
C GLY A 125 -2.91 -9.61 -23.77
N LYS A 126 -2.38 -10.84 -23.74
CA LYS A 126 -2.66 -11.87 -24.73
C LYS A 126 -4.17 -12.05 -24.75
N ARG A 127 -4.77 -11.79 -25.90
CA ARG A 127 -6.14 -12.20 -26.20
C ARG A 127 -6.27 -13.68 -25.86
N ALA A 128 -7.25 -14.03 -25.04
CA ALA A 128 -7.69 -15.39 -24.93
C ALA A 128 -8.00 -15.86 -26.35
N ARG A 129 -7.30 -16.88 -26.79
CA ARG A 129 -7.60 -17.58 -28.03
C ARG A 129 -8.99 -18.16 -27.87
N GLU A 130 -9.92 -17.65 -28.65
CA GLU A 130 -11.14 -18.35 -28.98
C GLU A 130 -10.73 -19.54 -29.87
N ASP A 131 -10.38 -20.65 -29.23
CA ASP A 131 -10.35 -21.94 -29.93
C ASP A 131 -11.79 -22.46 -29.93
N GLY A 132 -12.50 -22.10 -30.99
CA GLY A 132 -13.77 -22.73 -31.33
C GLY A 132 -13.53 -24.17 -31.72
N PRO A 133 -14.43 -25.10 -31.39
CA PRO A 133 -14.35 -26.49 -31.83
C PRO A 133 -14.78 -26.57 -33.32
N GLU A 134 -13.98 -27.21 -34.15
CA GLU A 134 -14.45 -27.89 -35.37
C GLU A 134 -14.99 -29.26 -35.01
#